data_a2f8caa44de2b4f91d12cefc618f0467
#
_entry.id   a2f8caa44de2b4f91d12cefc618f0467
#
_cell.length_a   1.000
_cell.length_b   1.000
_cell.length_c   1.000
_cell.angle_alpha   90.00
_cell.angle_beta   90.00
_cell.angle_gamma   90.00
#
_symmetry.space_group_name_H-M   'P 1'
#
loop_
_entity.id
_entity.type
_entity.pdbx_description
1 polymer ?
#
loop_
_entity_poly.entity_id
_entity_poly.type
_entity_poly.pdbx_seq_one_letter_code
_entity_poly.pdbx_strand_id
1 'polypeptide(L)'
;SMLSPNVPQRSYMLEDPMDIGRHFVLWEYATAFMGWLMEVPPFNQPDVQAAKTNTKAILAGHLPDRTHRLAEPWVCAEYSDEFASQTGIVDPTQMRSVDSVIDAFMSLVEPGCWISVNAFLPFTGERRGPMEVIRHTLARHLRVPCSLEIGPRYLHSTGQLQKGGENTGLFLILSGNEVNDLEVPGTQYS
;
A
#
# COMPACT_ATOMS: atom_id res chain seq x y z
N SER A 1 -15.88 4.85 -17.67
CA SER A 1 -15.34 5.13 -16.34
C SER A 1 -14.85 3.82 -15.74
N MET A 2 -13.61 3.80 -15.28
CA MET A 2 -12.95 2.60 -14.71
C MET A 2 -13.27 2.42 -13.23
N LEU A 3 -14.07 3.28 -12.64
CA LEU A 3 -14.46 3.21 -11.23
C LEU A 3 -15.81 2.54 -11.08
N SER A 4 -16.05 1.93 -9.92
CA SER A 4 -17.35 1.36 -9.58
C SER A 4 -18.46 2.42 -9.75
N PRO A 5 -19.61 2.08 -10.33
CA PRO A 5 -20.71 3.03 -10.53
C PRO A 5 -21.28 3.60 -9.21
N ASN A 6 -20.95 2.97 -8.08
CA ASN A 6 -21.43 3.39 -6.76
C ASN A 6 -20.47 4.34 -6.03
N VAL A 7 -19.30 4.66 -6.62
CA VAL A 7 -18.37 5.62 -6.01
C VAL A 7 -18.69 7.03 -6.55
N PRO A 8 -18.98 8.01 -5.68
CA PRO A 8 -19.19 9.38 -6.09
C PRO A 8 -17.96 9.90 -6.84
N GLN A 9 -18.19 10.49 -7.99
CA GLN A 9 -17.11 11.02 -8.84
C GLN A 9 -17.40 12.48 -9.15
N ARG A 10 -16.36 13.29 -9.10
CA ARG A 10 -16.41 14.67 -9.56
C ARG A 10 -15.20 14.96 -10.45
N SER A 11 -15.47 15.45 -11.64
CA SER A 11 -14.44 15.87 -12.59
C SER A 11 -14.30 17.38 -12.59
N TYR A 12 -13.07 17.86 -12.62
CA TYR A 12 -12.74 19.27 -12.78
C TYR A 12 -11.97 19.44 -14.10
N MET A 13 -12.38 20.41 -14.90
CA MET A 13 -11.64 20.82 -16.08
C MET A 13 -10.70 21.97 -15.70
N LEU A 14 -9.43 21.83 -16.03
CA LEU A 14 -8.46 22.91 -15.92
C LEU A 14 -8.36 23.58 -17.29
N GLU A 15 -8.74 24.82 -17.38
CA GLU A 15 -8.72 25.60 -18.62
C GLU A 15 -7.36 26.31 -18.80
N ASP A 16 -6.71 26.65 -17.69
CA ASP A 16 -5.41 27.31 -17.64
C ASP A 16 -4.48 26.55 -16.66
N PRO A 17 -3.16 26.42 -16.96
CA PRO A 17 -2.21 25.86 -16.03
C PRO A 17 -2.21 26.51 -14.64
N MET A 18 -2.57 27.79 -14.53
CA MET A 18 -2.69 28.50 -13.25
C MET A 18 -3.89 28.03 -12.42
N ASP A 19 -4.87 27.36 -13.01
CA ASP A 19 -6.02 26.82 -12.29
C ASP A 19 -5.60 25.75 -11.29
N ILE A 20 -4.43 25.11 -11.49
CA ILE A 20 -3.89 24.17 -10.52
C ILE A 20 -3.65 24.83 -9.14
N GLY A 21 -3.25 26.10 -9.12
CA GLY A 21 -3.09 26.86 -7.88
C GLY A 21 -4.41 27.04 -7.13
N ARG A 22 -5.50 27.27 -7.85
CA ARG A 22 -6.85 27.33 -7.24
C ARG A 22 -7.24 25.98 -6.63
N HIS A 23 -6.88 24.89 -7.29
CA HIS A 23 -7.17 23.54 -6.78
C HIS A 23 -6.34 23.23 -5.54
N PHE A 24 -5.10 23.66 -5.44
CA PHE A 24 -4.32 23.52 -4.21
C PHE A 24 -5.02 24.19 -3.03
N VAL A 25 -5.37 25.45 -3.17
CA VAL A 25 -6.09 26.21 -2.12
C VAL A 25 -7.42 25.53 -1.78
N LEU A 26 -8.20 25.13 -2.79
CA LEU A 26 -9.47 24.43 -2.58
C LEU A 26 -9.30 23.17 -1.73
N TRP A 27 -8.31 22.33 -2.06
CA TRP A 27 -8.08 21.08 -1.36
C TRP A 27 -7.46 21.26 0.03
N GLU A 28 -6.64 22.27 0.24
CA GLU A 28 -6.15 22.65 1.57
C GLU A 28 -7.30 23.02 2.50
N TYR A 29 -8.20 23.91 2.05
CA TYR A 29 -9.39 24.26 2.81
C TYR A 29 -10.33 23.08 3.01
N ALA A 30 -10.56 22.27 1.98
CA ALA A 30 -11.41 21.09 2.08
C ALA A 30 -10.86 20.10 3.12
N THR A 31 -9.54 19.87 3.13
CA THR A 31 -8.87 18.98 4.08
C THR A 31 -8.99 19.50 5.51
N ALA A 32 -8.73 20.80 5.72
CA ALA A 32 -8.87 21.43 7.04
C ALA A 32 -10.31 21.33 7.55
N PHE A 33 -11.29 21.56 6.66
CA PHE A 33 -12.70 21.51 7.01
C PHE A 33 -13.17 20.07 7.32
N MET A 34 -12.71 19.09 6.53
CA MET A 34 -12.96 17.68 6.83
C MET A 34 -12.36 17.26 8.18
N GLY A 35 -11.12 17.66 8.45
CA GLY A 35 -10.47 17.41 9.73
C GLY A 35 -11.27 17.97 10.91
N TRP A 36 -11.81 19.19 10.76
CA TRP A 36 -12.68 19.80 11.76
C TRP A 36 -13.99 19.01 11.95
N LEU A 37 -14.65 18.60 10.85
CA LEU A 37 -15.89 17.82 10.91
C LEU A 37 -15.69 16.43 11.53
N MET A 38 -14.54 15.83 11.30
CA MET A 38 -14.18 14.50 11.81
C MET A 38 -13.52 14.55 13.20
N GLU A 39 -13.32 15.75 13.75
CA GLU A 39 -12.59 15.97 15.01
C GLU A 39 -11.17 15.39 15.00
N VAL A 40 -10.53 15.36 13.83
CA VAL A 40 -9.16 14.86 13.62
C VAL A 40 -8.23 16.03 13.28
N PRO A 41 -7.09 16.19 13.95
CA PRO A 41 -6.12 17.23 13.62
C PRO A 41 -5.39 16.89 12.31
N PRO A 42 -5.66 17.60 11.18
CA PRO A 42 -5.10 17.25 9.88
C PRO A 42 -3.61 17.65 9.74
N PHE A 43 -3.04 18.30 10.75
CA PHE A 43 -1.67 18.82 10.74
C PHE A 43 -0.68 17.93 11.52
N ASN A 44 -1.15 16.88 12.18
CA ASN A 44 -0.32 15.94 12.93
C ASN A 44 -0.02 14.69 12.11
N GLN A 45 1.19 14.14 12.31
CA GLN A 45 1.64 12.90 11.65
C GLN A 45 2.30 11.96 12.67
N PRO A 46 1.57 11.47 13.69
CA PRO A 46 2.14 10.65 14.75
C PRO A 46 2.76 9.34 14.21
N ASP A 47 2.18 8.75 13.19
CA ASP A 47 2.59 7.46 12.63
C ASP A 47 3.92 7.54 11.85
N VAL A 48 4.29 8.72 11.37
CA VAL A 48 5.63 8.94 10.78
C VAL A 48 6.73 8.71 11.80
N GLN A 49 6.54 9.16 13.04
CA GLN A 49 7.54 8.97 14.09
C GLN A 49 7.63 7.48 14.49
N ALA A 50 6.50 6.78 14.61
CA ALA A 50 6.46 5.35 14.85
C ALA A 50 7.21 4.57 13.75
N ALA A 51 6.94 4.88 12.48
CA ALA A 51 7.63 4.26 11.35
C ALA A 51 9.16 4.48 11.38
N LYS A 52 9.62 5.70 11.73
CA LYS A 52 11.05 5.98 11.88
C LYS A 52 11.69 5.19 13.03
N THR A 53 10.98 5.02 14.13
CA THR A 53 11.45 4.25 15.28
C THR A 53 11.59 2.78 14.92
N ASN A 54 10.60 2.20 14.25
CA ASN A 54 10.63 0.81 13.78
C ASN A 54 11.78 0.59 12.77
N THR A 55 11.96 1.50 11.82
CA THR A 55 13.08 1.44 10.86
C THR A 55 14.44 1.42 11.58
N LYS A 56 14.62 2.30 12.58
CA LYS A 56 15.85 2.32 13.37
C LYS A 56 16.07 1.01 14.14
N ALA A 57 15.02 0.41 14.68
CA ALA A 57 15.09 -0.86 15.37
C ALA A 57 15.52 -1.99 14.42
N ILE A 58 14.95 -2.04 13.21
CA ILE A 58 15.33 -3.02 12.17
C ILE A 58 16.79 -2.85 11.77
N LEU A 59 17.25 -1.63 11.53
CA LEU A 59 18.65 -1.33 11.21
C LEU A 59 19.61 -1.66 12.35
N ALA A 60 19.14 -1.67 13.59
CA ALA A 60 19.89 -2.11 14.76
C ALA A 60 19.85 -3.64 14.97
N GLY A 61 19.28 -4.40 14.05
CA GLY A 61 19.19 -5.85 14.10
C GLY A 61 17.97 -6.41 14.84
N HIS A 62 17.03 -5.56 15.26
CA HIS A 62 15.76 -6.00 15.82
C HIS A 62 14.79 -6.30 14.69
N LEU A 63 14.87 -7.52 14.17
CA LEU A 63 13.92 -7.95 13.12
C LEU A 63 12.53 -8.12 13.70
N PRO A 64 11.48 -7.82 12.92
CA PRO A 64 10.11 -8.10 13.32
C PRO A 64 9.89 -9.60 13.52
N ASP A 65 8.85 -9.94 14.25
CA ASP A 65 8.46 -11.30 14.54
C ASP A 65 8.33 -12.16 13.27
N ARG A 66 8.43 -13.47 13.48
CA ARG A 66 8.60 -14.49 12.44
C ARG A 66 7.82 -14.18 11.15
N THR A 67 8.57 -14.12 10.07
CA THR A 67 8.01 -14.13 8.71
C THR A 67 8.20 -15.52 8.11
N HIS A 68 7.17 -15.99 7.43
CA HIS A 68 7.23 -17.18 6.61
C HIS A 68 7.61 -16.77 5.19
N ARG A 69 8.46 -17.57 4.57
CA ARG A 69 8.87 -17.36 3.19
C ARG A 69 8.59 -18.61 2.36
N LEU A 70 7.86 -18.42 1.29
CA LEU A 70 7.59 -19.42 0.29
C LEU A 70 8.20 -18.97 -1.03
N ALA A 71 9.16 -19.74 -1.55
CA ALA A 71 9.89 -19.40 -2.75
C ALA A 71 9.55 -20.36 -3.89
N GLU A 72 9.22 -19.79 -5.03
CA GLU A 72 9.09 -20.46 -6.32
C GLU A 72 10.16 -19.92 -7.29
N PRO A 73 10.38 -20.54 -8.46
CA PRO A 73 11.49 -20.15 -9.34
C PRO A 73 11.57 -18.68 -9.74
N TRP A 74 10.41 -18.00 -9.82
CA TRP A 74 10.32 -16.63 -10.34
C TRP A 74 9.69 -15.63 -9.37
N VAL A 75 9.15 -16.11 -8.25
CA VAL A 75 8.43 -15.31 -7.27
C VAL A 75 8.60 -15.89 -5.89
N CYS A 76 8.60 -15.04 -4.87
CA CYS A 76 8.45 -15.49 -3.49
C CYS A 76 7.35 -14.69 -2.80
N ALA A 77 6.69 -15.33 -1.85
CA ALA A 77 5.77 -14.69 -0.94
C ALA A 77 6.37 -14.69 0.47
N GLU A 78 6.24 -13.56 1.15
CA GLU A 78 6.58 -13.41 2.57
C GLU A 78 5.34 -12.93 3.32
N TYR A 79 5.05 -13.57 4.45
CA TYR A 79 3.89 -13.23 5.26
C TYR A 79 4.18 -13.48 6.75
N SER A 80 3.47 -12.80 7.63
CA SER A 80 3.64 -12.88 9.08
C SER A 80 2.81 -14.00 9.71
N ASP A 81 3.17 -14.38 10.94
CA ASP A 81 2.35 -15.27 11.78
C ASP A 81 0.94 -14.70 12.00
N GLU A 82 0.84 -13.38 12.14
CA GLU A 82 -0.44 -12.70 12.30
C GLU A 82 -1.33 -12.89 11.06
N PHE A 83 -0.79 -12.69 9.86
CA PHE A 83 -1.51 -12.95 8.62
C PHE A 83 -2.00 -14.41 8.57
N ALA A 84 -1.13 -15.38 8.85
CA ALA A 84 -1.50 -16.79 8.85
C ALA A 84 -2.62 -17.07 9.85
N SER A 85 -2.58 -16.50 11.03
CA SER A 85 -3.61 -16.69 12.06
C SER A 85 -4.96 -16.09 11.64
N GLN A 86 -4.96 -14.92 11.00
CA GLN A 86 -6.18 -14.27 10.52
C GLN A 86 -6.88 -15.06 9.41
N THR A 87 -6.13 -15.79 8.57
CA THR A 87 -6.69 -16.64 7.53
C THR A 87 -7.30 -17.94 8.06
N GLY A 88 -7.22 -18.21 9.35
CA GLY A 88 -7.66 -19.47 9.96
C GLY A 88 -6.74 -20.66 9.66
N ILE A 89 -5.58 -20.42 9.06
CA ILE A 89 -4.56 -21.43 8.79
C ILE A 89 -3.77 -21.63 10.08
N VAL A 90 -4.06 -22.72 10.77
CA VAL A 90 -3.43 -23.05 12.05
C VAL A 90 -1.96 -23.42 11.88
N ASP A 91 -1.60 -23.98 10.73
CA ASP A 91 -0.24 -24.38 10.39
C ASP A 91 0.22 -23.67 9.12
N PRO A 92 1.17 -22.74 9.23
CA PRO A 92 1.72 -22.00 8.08
C PRO A 92 2.26 -22.91 6.97
N THR A 93 2.67 -24.14 7.30
CA THR A 93 3.14 -25.11 6.29
C THR A 93 2.06 -25.59 5.33
N GLN A 94 0.80 -25.27 5.59
CA GLN A 94 -0.32 -25.56 4.68
C GLN A 94 -0.31 -24.65 3.45
N MET A 95 0.30 -23.47 3.53
CA MET A 95 0.56 -22.61 2.36
C MET A 95 1.74 -23.17 1.56
N ARG A 96 1.45 -23.90 0.47
CA ARG A 96 2.44 -24.65 -0.31
C ARG A 96 2.84 -24.00 -1.62
N SER A 97 2.16 -22.92 -2.01
CA SER A 97 2.42 -22.17 -3.25
C SER A 97 2.13 -20.70 -3.04
N VAL A 98 2.71 -19.84 -3.87
CA VAL A 98 2.40 -18.41 -3.90
C VAL A 98 0.90 -18.20 -4.15
N ASP A 99 0.29 -19.00 -5.00
CA ASP A 99 -1.16 -18.96 -5.25
C ASP A 99 -1.95 -19.18 -3.95
N SER A 100 -1.54 -20.14 -3.10
CA SER A 100 -2.21 -20.37 -1.82
C SER A 100 -2.11 -19.19 -0.85
N VAL A 101 -1.02 -18.43 -0.90
CA VAL A 101 -0.88 -17.19 -0.12
C VAL A 101 -1.80 -16.10 -0.67
N ILE A 102 -1.92 -15.99 -1.99
CA ILE A 102 -2.83 -15.03 -2.64
C ILE A 102 -4.29 -15.38 -2.34
N ASP A 103 -4.67 -16.66 -2.41
CA ASP A 103 -6.02 -17.11 -2.06
C ASP A 103 -6.35 -16.82 -0.60
N ALA A 104 -5.41 -17.06 0.31
CA ALA A 104 -5.53 -16.71 1.72
C ALA A 104 -5.70 -15.20 1.91
N PHE A 105 -4.91 -14.39 1.22
CA PHE A 105 -5.04 -12.92 1.23
C PHE A 105 -6.44 -12.49 0.76
N MET A 106 -6.93 -13.04 -0.34
CA MET A 106 -8.26 -12.72 -0.86
C MET A 106 -9.39 -13.16 0.08
N SER A 107 -9.20 -14.23 0.85
CA SER A 107 -10.20 -14.73 1.81
C SER A 107 -10.41 -13.80 3.00
N LEU A 108 -9.48 -12.90 3.29
CA LEU A 108 -9.61 -11.90 4.36
C LEU A 108 -10.47 -10.69 3.97
N VAL A 109 -10.92 -10.63 2.73
CA VAL A 109 -11.70 -9.47 2.25
C VAL A 109 -13.14 -9.55 2.75
N GLU A 110 -13.52 -8.59 3.57
CA GLU A 110 -14.86 -8.42 4.12
C GLU A 110 -15.52 -7.12 3.62
N PRO A 111 -16.84 -6.97 3.74
CA PRO A 111 -17.50 -5.69 3.45
C PRO A 111 -16.92 -4.55 4.31
N GLY A 112 -16.53 -3.47 3.67
CA GLY A 112 -15.88 -2.32 4.32
C GLY A 112 -14.36 -2.35 4.26
N CYS A 113 -13.75 -3.47 3.87
CA CYS A 113 -12.32 -3.51 3.59
C CYS A 113 -11.95 -2.72 2.32
N TRP A 114 -10.68 -2.36 2.24
CA TRP A 114 -10.05 -1.81 1.06
C TRP A 114 -8.67 -2.46 0.85
N ILE A 115 -8.20 -2.46 -0.40
CA ILE A 115 -6.93 -3.07 -0.76
C ILE A 115 -5.96 -2.00 -1.28
N SER A 116 -4.71 -2.07 -0.86
CA SER A 116 -3.63 -1.30 -1.47
C SER A 116 -2.57 -2.22 -2.06
N VAL A 117 -2.32 -2.06 -3.34
CA VAL A 117 -1.18 -2.69 -4.03
C VAL A 117 -0.03 -1.69 -3.97
N ASN A 118 0.99 -1.99 -3.17
CA ASN A 118 2.13 -1.13 -2.92
C ASN A 118 3.34 -1.65 -3.71
N ALA A 119 3.70 -0.97 -4.79
CA ALA A 119 4.75 -1.42 -5.69
C ALA A 119 6.08 -0.66 -5.43
N PHE A 120 7.09 -1.39 -4.92
CA PHE A 120 8.49 -0.96 -4.83
C PHE A 120 9.26 -1.52 -6.01
N LEU A 121 8.86 -1.10 -7.20
CA LEU A 121 9.41 -1.52 -8.49
C LEU A 121 9.71 -0.28 -9.32
N PRO A 122 10.71 -0.30 -10.22
CA PRO A 122 10.92 0.79 -11.17
C PRO A 122 9.64 1.07 -11.95
N PHE A 123 9.16 2.31 -11.86
CA PHE A 123 7.91 2.72 -12.49
C PHE A 123 8.14 3.10 -13.95
N THR A 124 8.26 2.09 -14.80
CA THR A 124 8.35 2.25 -16.25
C THR A 124 7.00 2.07 -16.91
N GLY A 125 6.85 2.57 -18.15
CA GLY A 125 5.63 2.37 -18.94
C GLY A 125 5.25 0.90 -19.11
N GLU A 126 6.24 0.03 -19.25
CA GLU A 126 6.03 -1.42 -19.41
C GLU A 126 5.49 -2.09 -18.14
N ARG A 127 5.92 -1.65 -16.96
CA ARG A 127 5.51 -2.24 -15.68
C ARG A 127 4.19 -1.67 -15.16
N ARG A 128 3.85 -0.45 -15.56
CA ARG A 128 2.60 0.21 -15.15
C ARG A 128 1.36 -0.57 -15.56
N GLY A 129 1.30 -1.00 -16.82
CA GLY A 129 0.15 -1.73 -17.36
C GLY A 129 -0.21 -2.97 -16.54
N PRO A 130 0.72 -3.92 -16.32
CA PRO A 130 0.48 -5.09 -15.49
C PRO A 130 0.03 -4.78 -14.06
N MET A 131 0.63 -3.78 -13.40
CA MET A 131 0.23 -3.38 -12.04
C MET A 131 -1.19 -2.83 -12.00
N GLU A 132 -1.59 -2.03 -12.99
CA GLU A 132 -2.98 -1.56 -13.12
C GLU A 132 -3.95 -2.72 -13.40
N VAL A 133 -3.54 -3.74 -14.17
CA VAL A 133 -4.34 -4.95 -14.38
C VAL A 133 -4.58 -5.68 -13.07
N ILE A 134 -3.54 -5.87 -12.24
CA ILE A 134 -3.67 -6.48 -10.91
C ILE A 134 -4.69 -5.70 -10.08
N ARG A 135 -4.50 -4.39 -9.92
CA ARG A 135 -5.40 -3.52 -9.17
C ARG A 135 -6.85 -3.63 -9.67
N HIS A 136 -7.07 -3.53 -10.98
CA HIS A 136 -8.40 -3.62 -11.56
C HIS A 136 -9.04 -4.99 -11.36
N THR A 137 -8.24 -6.05 -11.47
CA THR A 137 -8.73 -7.42 -11.28
C THR A 137 -9.20 -7.61 -9.85
N LEU A 138 -8.39 -7.22 -8.87
CA LEU A 138 -8.76 -7.27 -7.45
C LEU A 138 -10.04 -6.46 -7.17
N ALA A 139 -10.08 -5.21 -7.62
CA ALA A 139 -11.25 -4.34 -7.40
C ALA A 139 -12.54 -4.91 -8.00
N ARG A 140 -12.46 -5.54 -9.17
CA ARG A 140 -13.64 -6.13 -9.85
C ARG A 140 -14.12 -7.42 -9.19
N HIS A 141 -13.19 -8.32 -8.86
CA HIS A 141 -13.55 -9.62 -8.30
C HIS A 141 -14.03 -9.50 -6.85
N LEU A 142 -13.34 -8.71 -6.05
CA LEU A 142 -13.61 -8.58 -4.63
C LEU A 142 -14.62 -7.49 -4.29
N ARG A 143 -14.93 -6.60 -5.24
CA ARG A 143 -15.89 -5.48 -5.11
C ARG A 143 -15.57 -4.53 -3.97
N VAL A 144 -14.29 -4.36 -3.66
CA VAL A 144 -13.78 -3.41 -2.67
C VAL A 144 -12.94 -2.32 -3.34
N PRO A 145 -12.78 -1.15 -2.73
CA PRO A 145 -11.85 -0.14 -3.21
C PRO A 145 -10.43 -0.71 -3.28
N CYS A 146 -9.74 -0.45 -4.38
CA CYS A 146 -8.37 -0.90 -4.56
C CYS A 146 -7.51 0.22 -5.15
N SER A 147 -6.45 0.60 -4.43
CA SER A 147 -5.46 1.57 -4.90
C SER A 147 -4.19 0.89 -5.42
N LEU A 148 -3.44 1.61 -6.26
CA LEU A 148 -2.08 1.27 -6.66
C LEU A 148 -1.16 2.40 -6.22
N GLU A 149 -0.25 2.10 -5.33
CA GLU A 149 0.67 3.05 -4.74
C GLU A 149 2.10 2.72 -5.18
N ILE A 150 2.82 3.74 -5.64
CA ILE A 150 4.21 3.56 -6.07
C ILE A 150 5.16 4.00 -4.97
N GLY A 151 5.86 3.04 -4.40
CA GLY A 151 6.86 3.26 -3.37
C GLY A 151 8.17 3.90 -3.90
N PRO A 152 8.85 4.66 -3.09
CA PRO A 152 8.50 5.06 -1.72
C PRO A 152 7.60 6.31 -1.64
N ARG A 153 7.18 6.90 -2.76
CA ARG A 153 6.50 8.21 -2.83
C ARG A 153 5.23 8.29 -1.97
N TYR A 154 4.42 7.25 -1.98
CA TYR A 154 3.15 7.23 -1.23
C TYR A 154 3.34 7.27 0.29
N LEU A 155 4.52 6.91 0.81
CA LEU A 155 4.78 6.85 2.25
C LEU A 155 4.60 8.19 2.96
N HIS A 156 4.69 9.31 2.24
CA HIS A 156 4.53 10.68 2.76
C HIS A 156 3.13 11.27 2.50
N SER A 157 2.22 10.50 1.92
CA SER A 157 0.86 10.93 1.57
C SER A 157 -0.16 9.88 1.98
N THR A 158 -0.71 9.12 1.04
CA THR A 158 -1.69 8.06 1.29
C THR A 158 -1.20 6.96 2.24
N GLY A 159 0.11 6.75 2.33
CA GLY A 159 0.72 5.82 3.27
C GLY A 159 0.45 6.11 4.75
N GLN A 160 0.03 7.33 5.10
CA GLN A 160 -0.38 7.64 6.47
C GLN A 160 -1.64 6.85 6.87
N LEU A 161 -2.61 6.71 5.95
CA LEU A 161 -3.80 5.91 6.18
C LEU A 161 -3.46 4.43 6.42
N GLN A 162 -2.41 3.92 5.76
CA GLN A 162 -1.95 2.54 5.93
C GLN A 162 -1.27 2.30 7.28
N LYS A 163 -0.73 3.34 7.91
CA LYS A 163 0.02 3.24 9.18
C LYS A 163 -0.85 3.46 10.41
N GLY A 164 -1.85 4.33 10.33
CA GLY A 164 -2.64 4.78 11.48
C GLY A 164 -4.13 4.89 11.21
N GLY A 165 -4.62 4.41 10.07
CA GLY A 165 -6.05 4.31 9.78
C GLY A 165 -6.72 3.15 10.55
N GLU A 166 -8.02 3.01 10.35
CA GLU A 166 -8.75 1.84 10.85
C GLU A 166 -8.16 0.54 10.28
N ASN A 167 -8.20 -0.54 11.06
CA ASN A 167 -7.69 -1.85 10.66
C ASN A 167 -8.65 -2.56 9.67
N THR A 168 -8.93 -1.88 8.55
CA THR A 168 -9.78 -2.37 7.45
C THR A 168 -9.01 -2.48 6.13
N GLY A 169 -7.72 -2.14 6.14
CA GLY A 169 -6.85 -2.19 4.97
C GLY A 169 -6.13 -3.52 4.82
N LEU A 170 -6.11 -4.05 3.61
CA LEU A 170 -5.30 -5.20 3.21
C LEU A 170 -4.20 -4.73 2.25
N PHE A 171 -2.95 -5.11 2.51
CA PHE A 171 -1.80 -4.58 1.80
C PHE A 171 -1.04 -5.68 1.06
N LEU A 172 -0.98 -5.57 -0.27
CA LEU A 172 -0.14 -6.40 -1.12
C LEU A 172 1.10 -5.59 -1.52
N ILE A 173 2.26 -5.98 -0.99
CA ILE A 173 3.53 -5.32 -1.29
C ILE A 173 4.24 -6.09 -2.40
N LEU A 174 4.54 -5.40 -3.50
CA LEU A 174 5.30 -5.94 -4.62
C LEU A 174 6.69 -5.32 -4.60
N SER A 175 7.71 -6.14 -4.48
CA SER A 175 9.11 -5.71 -4.58
C SER A 175 9.87 -6.59 -5.56
N GLY A 176 10.97 -6.08 -6.09
CA GLY A 176 11.85 -6.81 -6.99
C GLY A 176 13.28 -6.81 -6.44
N ASN A 177 14.06 -7.83 -6.80
CA ASN A 177 15.49 -7.80 -6.60
C ASN A 177 16.10 -6.97 -7.73
N GLU A 178 16.77 -5.88 -7.39
CA GLU A 178 17.52 -5.11 -8.35
C GLU A 178 18.82 -5.87 -8.70
N VAL A 179 19.06 -6.03 -10.01
CA VAL A 179 20.25 -6.75 -10.51
C VAL A 179 21.50 -5.87 -10.40
N ASN A 180 21.31 -4.56 -10.49
CA ASN A 180 22.37 -3.56 -10.40
C ASN A 180 21.98 -2.56 -9.31
N ASP A 181 22.51 -2.76 -8.13
CA ASP A 181 22.33 -1.81 -7.03
C ASP A 181 23.41 -0.73 -7.10
N LEU A 182 23.09 0.49 -6.67
CA LEU A 182 24.00 1.62 -6.67
C LEU A 182 24.42 1.90 -5.22
N GLU A 183 25.73 1.84 -4.99
CA GLU A 183 26.29 2.21 -3.69
C GLU A 183 25.91 3.66 -3.34
N VAL A 184 25.47 3.88 -2.11
CA VAL A 184 25.26 5.22 -1.57
C VAL A 184 26.62 5.79 -1.12
N PRO A 185 27.15 6.84 -1.78
CA PRO A 185 28.50 7.34 -1.49
C PRO A 185 28.67 7.70 -0.01
N GLY A 186 29.73 7.19 0.61
CA GLY A 186 30.06 7.47 2.00
C GLY A 186 29.27 6.66 3.04
N THR A 187 28.53 5.65 2.60
CA THR A 187 27.81 4.72 3.49
C THR A 187 28.19 3.26 3.18
N GLN A 188 27.76 2.33 4.04
CA GLN A 188 27.86 0.89 3.79
C GLN A 188 26.57 0.31 3.16
N TYR A 189 25.69 1.16 2.68
CA TYR A 189 24.41 0.78 2.09
C TYR A 189 24.43 0.94 0.58
N SER A 190 23.66 0.11 -0.09
CA SER A 190 23.36 0.18 -1.52
C SER A 190 21.86 0.33 -1.73
#